data_b4221edc66e12f453cd8006888321778
#
_entry.id   b4221edc66e12f453cd8006888321778
#
_cell.length_a   1.000
_cell.length_b   1.000
_cell.length_c   1.000
_cell.angle_alpha   90.00
_cell.angle_beta   90.00
_cell.angle_gamma   90.00
#
_symmetry.space_group_name_H-M   'P 1'
#
loop_
_entity.id
_entity.type
_entity.pdbx_description
1 polymer ?
#
loop_
_entity_poly.entity_id
_entity_poly.type
_entity_poly.pdbx_seq_one_letter_code
_entity_poly.pdbx_strand_id
1 'polypeptide(L)'
;EREERLYRLTVPTGAGKTLSSLRFGLYHARKYHKRHIIYVAPYQSIIDQNAEEIRRAIHNDEIVLEHHCNVIHDDEREKIRYEILTENWDSPIIVTTAVQFLNTLFASGIGNIRRMYSILNSVIIFDEVQALPVKITKLFNLSVNFLTAFGKSTVVLCSATQPLFDELDENRLLPPLSMAGNPKEYAEVFKRTKIIDATKGAGSGFAAEELQEFIWDKAETLKQVLVVVNTKKCAESLYKEIKKKCKGSDYILFHLSTNMCAEHRRDVLKRLEENLENEKKVICISTQLIEAGVNLSFKCVIRSLAGLDNIIQAAGRCNRHGEAGMGYVYVVGISSELENVERLAEIRKMQESMTEVLNQFRKNPAIFDHSLSSEESIRYYYQIYLRKRMPEMEYLVSVNGVDVTLLDLLSTSKTMWESMSESTKKDSKNLLLKQAFKTAGDVFEVIPEDGKVDVVVRYDEKAEKQIAILEDEYATLAEHKKALRRLQPYTVGISEQFRQKLGNAITSVCGGTVYVLSQNYYSRETGVSEEPLGMEFINF
;
A
#
# COMPACT_ATOMS: atom_id res chain seq x y z
N GLU A 1 -12.86 -5.32 -28.69
CA GLU A 1 -13.55 -4.82 -27.49
C GLU A 1 -14.91 -5.50 -27.37
N ARG A 2 -15.18 -6.09 -26.21
CA ARG A 2 -16.44 -6.77 -25.90
C ARG A 2 -17.27 -5.86 -24.99
N GLU A 3 -18.59 -6.10 -24.94
CA GLU A 3 -19.52 -5.29 -24.14
C GLU A 3 -19.53 -5.71 -22.66
N GLU A 4 -18.79 -6.75 -22.34
CA GLU A 4 -18.67 -7.22 -20.95
C GLU A 4 -18.04 -6.15 -20.06
N ARG A 5 -18.47 -6.11 -18.80
CA ARG A 5 -18.21 -4.97 -17.91
C ARG A 5 -17.17 -5.22 -16.85
N LEU A 6 -16.71 -6.46 -16.69
CA LEU A 6 -15.64 -6.82 -15.76
C LEU A 6 -14.45 -7.41 -16.51
N TYR A 7 -13.30 -6.79 -16.32
CA TYR A 7 -12.05 -7.15 -17.00
C TYR A 7 -10.93 -7.37 -16.00
N ARG A 8 -9.96 -8.20 -16.40
CA ARG A 8 -8.73 -8.46 -15.67
C ARG A 8 -7.53 -8.14 -16.57
N LEU A 9 -6.62 -7.31 -16.07
CA LEU A 9 -5.34 -7.02 -16.71
C LEU A 9 -4.21 -7.63 -15.86
N THR A 10 -3.76 -8.81 -16.25
CA THR A 10 -2.65 -9.51 -15.60
C THR A 10 -1.41 -9.35 -16.44
N VAL A 11 -0.50 -8.50 -15.99
CA VAL A 11 0.80 -8.27 -16.63
C VAL A 11 1.87 -8.02 -15.58
N PRO A 12 3.12 -8.43 -15.83
CA PRO A 12 4.22 -8.22 -14.89
C PRO A 12 4.42 -6.75 -14.50
N THR A 13 5.11 -6.53 -13.38
CA THR A 13 5.52 -5.18 -12.98
C THR A 13 6.44 -4.57 -14.04
N GLY A 14 6.23 -3.29 -14.34
CA GLY A 14 7.00 -2.59 -15.39
C GLY A 14 6.56 -2.85 -16.84
N ALA A 15 5.47 -3.61 -17.05
CA ALA A 15 4.92 -3.85 -18.40
C ALA A 15 3.92 -2.76 -18.86
N GLY A 16 3.91 -1.57 -18.25
CA GLY A 16 3.09 -0.45 -18.66
C GLY A 16 1.60 -0.58 -18.29
N LYS A 17 1.27 -1.19 -17.16
CA LYS A 17 -0.12 -1.36 -16.65
C LYS A 17 -0.91 -0.06 -16.66
N THR A 18 -0.36 1.02 -16.12
CA THR A 18 -1.02 2.32 -15.98
C THR A 18 -1.49 2.85 -17.33
N LEU A 19 -0.58 2.97 -18.30
CA LEU A 19 -0.92 3.51 -19.61
C LEU A 19 -1.80 2.57 -20.45
N SER A 20 -1.61 1.26 -20.33
CA SER A 20 -2.44 0.27 -21.04
C SER A 20 -3.87 0.28 -20.53
N SER A 21 -4.08 0.31 -19.22
CA SER A 21 -5.42 0.38 -18.62
C SER A 21 -6.08 1.73 -18.87
N LEU A 22 -5.34 2.84 -18.81
CA LEU A 22 -5.82 4.17 -19.17
C LEU A 22 -6.28 4.21 -20.63
N ARG A 23 -5.46 3.72 -21.57
CA ARG A 23 -5.80 3.65 -22.99
C ARG A 23 -7.09 2.85 -23.22
N PHE A 24 -7.19 1.68 -22.59
CA PHE A 24 -8.42 0.89 -22.62
C PHE A 24 -9.60 1.73 -22.09
N GLY A 25 -9.45 2.36 -20.93
CA GLY A 25 -10.48 3.18 -20.29
C GLY A 25 -10.99 4.30 -21.21
N LEU A 26 -10.09 5.02 -21.88
CA LEU A 26 -10.43 6.10 -22.81
C LEU A 26 -11.21 5.59 -24.03
N TYR A 27 -10.73 4.53 -24.69
CA TYR A 27 -11.43 3.94 -25.82
C TYR A 27 -12.79 3.36 -25.43
N HIS A 28 -12.84 2.68 -24.28
CA HIS A 28 -14.07 2.09 -23.77
C HIS A 28 -15.08 3.16 -23.35
N ALA A 29 -14.64 4.22 -22.68
CA ALA A 29 -15.48 5.35 -22.30
C ALA A 29 -16.08 6.04 -23.54
N ARG A 30 -15.28 6.28 -24.57
CA ARG A 30 -15.75 6.84 -25.85
C ARG A 30 -16.77 5.93 -26.53
N LYS A 31 -16.50 4.62 -26.61
CA LYS A 31 -17.35 3.66 -27.32
C LYS A 31 -18.71 3.46 -26.66
N TYR A 32 -18.73 3.41 -25.32
CA TYR A 32 -19.92 3.09 -24.52
C TYR A 32 -20.50 4.29 -23.76
N HIS A 33 -20.06 5.50 -24.10
CA HIS A 33 -20.53 6.77 -23.51
C HIS A 33 -20.46 6.78 -21.99
N LYS A 34 -19.32 6.35 -21.40
CA LYS A 34 -19.09 6.43 -19.96
C LYS A 34 -18.79 7.85 -19.54
N ARG A 35 -19.17 8.20 -18.31
CA ARG A 35 -19.05 9.56 -17.79
C ARG A 35 -17.65 9.90 -17.31
N HIS A 36 -17.05 8.99 -16.54
CA HIS A 36 -15.77 9.20 -15.86
C HIS A 36 -14.86 8.00 -16.06
N ILE A 37 -13.56 8.25 -15.92
CA ILE A 37 -12.54 7.22 -15.70
C ILE A 37 -12.03 7.42 -14.28
N ILE A 38 -12.23 6.43 -13.40
CA ILE A 38 -11.82 6.47 -12.01
C ILE A 38 -10.67 5.49 -11.83
N TYR A 39 -9.47 6.03 -11.58
CA TYR A 39 -8.26 5.26 -11.33
C TYR A 39 -8.05 5.13 -9.82
N VAL A 40 -8.11 3.91 -9.31
CA VAL A 40 -8.05 3.60 -7.89
C VAL A 40 -6.75 2.88 -7.57
N ALA A 41 -5.90 3.48 -6.73
CA ALA A 41 -4.64 2.89 -6.29
C ALA A 41 -4.64 2.64 -4.78
N PRO A 42 -3.90 1.62 -4.28
CA PRO A 42 -3.93 1.28 -2.86
C PRO A 42 -3.16 2.25 -1.96
N TYR A 43 -2.09 2.87 -2.48
CA TYR A 43 -1.15 3.70 -1.71
C TYR A 43 -1.01 5.10 -2.31
N GLN A 44 -0.83 6.10 -1.45
CA GLN A 44 -0.65 7.49 -1.86
C GLN A 44 0.56 7.71 -2.78
N SER A 45 1.70 7.08 -2.47
CA SER A 45 2.91 7.19 -3.30
C SER A 45 2.71 6.71 -4.75
N ILE A 46 1.78 5.77 -4.96
CA ILE A 46 1.39 5.31 -6.30
C ILE A 46 0.47 6.32 -6.98
N ILE A 47 -0.38 6.99 -6.21
CA ILE A 47 -1.32 7.98 -6.77
C ILE A 47 -0.57 9.15 -7.39
N ASP A 48 0.36 9.76 -6.65
CA ASP A 48 1.15 10.89 -7.13
C ASP A 48 1.86 10.52 -8.45
N GLN A 49 2.49 9.35 -8.50
CA GLN A 49 3.18 8.85 -9.69
C GLN A 49 2.21 8.58 -10.85
N ASN A 50 1.10 7.88 -10.58
CA ASN A 50 0.12 7.54 -11.63
C ASN A 50 -0.60 8.78 -12.15
N ALA A 51 -0.94 9.74 -11.28
CA ALA A 51 -1.56 10.99 -11.68
C ALA A 51 -0.65 11.82 -12.58
N GLU A 52 0.64 11.89 -12.25
CA GLU A 52 1.63 12.57 -13.08
C GLU A 52 1.80 11.88 -14.45
N GLU A 53 1.88 10.54 -14.47
CA GLU A 53 1.95 9.74 -15.70
C GLU A 53 0.69 9.92 -16.58
N ILE A 54 -0.49 9.93 -15.95
CA ILE A 54 -1.78 10.19 -16.63
C ILE A 54 -1.82 11.59 -17.21
N ARG A 55 -1.44 12.63 -16.44
CA ARG A 55 -1.38 14.03 -16.92
C ARG A 55 -0.44 14.18 -18.10
N ARG A 56 0.74 13.59 -18.03
CA ARG A 56 1.71 13.60 -19.14
C ARG A 56 1.13 12.93 -20.40
N ALA A 57 0.40 11.81 -20.25
CA ALA A 57 -0.19 11.09 -21.38
C ALA A 57 -1.39 11.83 -21.99
N ILE A 58 -2.15 12.55 -21.18
CA ILE A 58 -3.36 13.29 -21.63
C ILE A 58 -3.01 14.70 -22.16
N HIS A 59 -1.88 15.27 -21.72
CA HIS A 59 -1.48 16.67 -22.02
C HIS A 59 -2.52 17.72 -21.60
N ASN A 60 -3.29 17.45 -20.55
CA ASN A 60 -4.28 18.37 -20.00
C ASN A 60 -4.49 18.10 -18.49
N ASP A 61 -3.97 18.99 -17.66
CA ASP A 61 -4.02 18.86 -16.21
C ASP A 61 -5.40 19.18 -15.63
N GLU A 62 -6.20 20.00 -16.30
CA GLU A 62 -7.48 20.47 -15.79
C GLU A 62 -8.56 19.36 -15.69
N ILE A 63 -8.44 18.30 -16.51
CA ILE A 63 -9.40 17.20 -16.56
C ILE A 63 -9.04 16.05 -15.62
N VAL A 64 -7.89 16.11 -14.93
CA VAL A 64 -7.42 15.07 -14.00
C VAL A 64 -7.51 15.58 -12.57
N LEU A 65 -8.46 15.03 -11.83
CA LEU A 65 -8.65 15.31 -10.40
C LEU A 65 -7.91 14.26 -9.58
N GLU A 66 -6.97 14.69 -8.74
CA GLU A 66 -6.42 13.86 -7.67
C GLU A 66 -7.26 14.03 -6.40
N HIS A 67 -7.64 12.92 -5.76
CA HIS A 67 -8.38 12.95 -4.51
C HIS A 67 -7.78 12.02 -3.46
N HIS A 68 -6.95 12.59 -2.61
CA HIS A 68 -6.38 11.95 -1.42
C HIS A 68 -6.08 12.99 -0.33
N CYS A 69 -5.68 12.56 0.87
CA CYS A 69 -5.56 13.46 2.02
C CYS A 69 -4.40 14.47 1.96
N ASN A 70 -3.43 14.30 1.04
CA ASN A 70 -2.19 15.11 1.01
C ASN A 70 -2.17 16.18 -0.09
N VAL A 71 -3.28 16.43 -0.79
CA VAL A 71 -3.32 17.48 -1.83
C VAL A 71 -3.34 18.86 -1.17
N ILE A 72 -2.32 19.67 -1.49
CA ILE A 72 -2.15 21.02 -0.94
C ILE A 72 -2.32 22.02 -2.08
N HIS A 73 -3.20 23.01 -1.88
CA HIS A 73 -3.35 24.16 -2.75
C HIS A 73 -2.95 25.42 -2.00
N ASP A 74 -2.01 26.20 -2.55
CA ASP A 74 -1.56 27.47 -1.97
C ASP A 74 -2.52 28.63 -2.30
N ASP A 75 -3.25 28.55 -3.42
CA ASP A 75 -4.26 29.55 -3.83
C ASP A 75 -5.65 29.19 -3.30
N GLU A 76 -6.34 30.15 -2.70
CA GLU A 76 -7.70 29.99 -2.14
C GLU A 76 -8.72 29.63 -3.24
N ARG A 77 -8.56 30.14 -4.47
CA ARG A 77 -9.46 29.82 -5.60
C ARG A 77 -9.28 28.39 -6.07
N GLU A 78 -8.04 27.94 -6.17
CA GLU A 78 -7.74 26.53 -6.50
C GLU A 78 -8.26 25.59 -5.43
N LYS A 79 -8.12 25.96 -4.17
CA LYS A 79 -8.67 25.19 -3.04
C LYS A 79 -10.18 25.06 -3.11
N ILE A 80 -10.92 26.16 -3.33
CA ILE A 80 -12.39 26.13 -3.47
C ILE A 80 -12.79 25.26 -4.66
N ARG A 81 -12.11 25.41 -5.81
CA ARG A 81 -12.34 24.58 -6.99
C ARG A 81 -12.12 23.11 -6.67
N TYR A 82 -11.02 22.78 -6.00
CA TYR A 82 -10.69 21.42 -5.59
C TYR A 82 -11.75 20.84 -4.65
N GLU A 83 -12.17 21.58 -3.63
CA GLU A 83 -13.21 21.15 -2.70
C GLU A 83 -14.54 20.83 -3.43
N ILE A 84 -14.97 21.67 -4.37
CA ILE A 84 -16.16 21.42 -5.20
C ILE A 84 -16.01 20.16 -6.05
N LEU A 85 -14.89 20.00 -6.74
CA LEU A 85 -14.64 18.86 -7.62
C LEU A 85 -14.53 17.55 -6.83
N THR A 86 -13.91 17.56 -5.66
CA THR A 86 -13.75 16.37 -4.81
C THR A 86 -15.06 15.99 -4.09
N GLU A 87 -15.94 16.94 -3.85
CA GLU A 87 -17.22 16.67 -3.19
C GLU A 87 -18.13 15.77 -4.04
N ASN A 88 -18.11 15.94 -5.36
CA ASN A 88 -18.99 15.21 -6.30
C ASN A 88 -18.22 14.29 -7.25
N TRP A 89 -16.88 14.35 -7.31
CA TRP A 89 -16.07 13.70 -8.33
C TRP A 89 -16.49 14.08 -9.76
N ASP A 90 -16.67 15.37 -9.98
CA ASP A 90 -17.15 15.92 -11.26
C ASP A 90 -15.98 16.31 -12.20
N SER A 91 -15.08 15.37 -12.42
CA SER A 91 -13.97 15.49 -13.38
C SER A 91 -13.97 14.29 -14.32
N PRO A 92 -13.56 14.46 -15.58
CA PRO A 92 -13.50 13.35 -16.54
C PRO A 92 -12.61 12.19 -16.09
N ILE A 93 -11.48 12.50 -15.46
CA ILE A 93 -10.54 11.52 -14.90
C ILE A 93 -10.34 11.81 -13.42
N ILE A 94 -10.57 10.82 -12.57
CA ILE A 94 -10.37 10.89 -11.13
C ILE A 94 -9.32 9.87 -10.73
N VAL A 95 -8.26 10.31 -10.04
CA VAL A 95 -7.24 9.44 -9.46
C VAL A 95 -7.40 9.48 -7.94
N THR A 96 -7.66 8.35 -7.32
CA THR A 96 -8.02 8.28 -5.90
C THR A 96 -7.49 7.04 -5.21
N THR A 97 -7.58 7.02 -3.86
CA THR A 97 -7.19 5.85 -3.06
C THR A 97 -8.31 4.81 -3.02
N ALA A 98 -7.94 3.54 -2.80
CA ALA A 98 -8.91 2.48 -2.48
C ALA A 98 -9.74 2.84 -1.23
N VAL A 99 -9.15 3.54 -0.26
CA VAL A 99 -9.85 4.02 0.94
C VAL A 99 -10.97 5.00 0.58
N GLN A 100 -10.68 6.03 -0.22
CA GLN A 100 -11.68 7.02 -0.63
C GLN A 100 -12.79 6.40 -1.49
N PHE A 101 -12.42 5.46 -2.38
CA PHE A 101 -13.38 4.76 -3.20
C PHE A 101 -14.34 3.90 -2.35
N LEU A 102 -13.81 3.10 -1.44
CA LEU A 102 -14.61 2.25 -0.55
C LEU A 102 -15.44 3.05 0.46
N ASN A 103 -14.89 4.16 0.97
CA ASN A 103 -15.66 5.09 1.80
C ASN A 103 -16.86 5.68 1.05
N THR A 104 -16.71 5.95 -0.25
CA THR A 104 -17.83 6.42 -1.09
C THR A 104 -18.96 5.39 -1.16
N LEU A 105 -18.65 4.09 -1.11
CA LEU A 105 -19.64 3.01 -1.17
C LEU A 105 -20.26 2.67 0.18
N PHE A 106 -19.49 2.74 1.26
CA PHE A 106 -19.87 2.12 2.53
C PHE A 106 -19.85 3.06 3.73
N ALA A 107 -19.06 4.13 3.73
CA ALA A 107 -18.98 5.02 4.87
C ALA A 107 -20.15 6.03 4.90
N SER A 108 -20.56 6.43 6.10
CA SER A 108 -21.52 7.51 6.28
C SER A 108 -20.94 8.86 5.80
N GLY A 109 -21.83 9.82 5.59
CA GLY A 109 -21.46 11.19 5.23
C GLY A 109 -21.98 11.65 3.87
N ILE A 110 -22.41 12.90 3.82
CA ILE A 110 -23.07 13.49 2.64
C ILE A 110 -22.13 13.51 1.43
N GLY A 111 -20.84 13.83 1.61
CA GLY A 111 -19.86 13.85 0.54
C GLY A 111 -19.67 12.46 -0.11
N ASN A 112 -19.62 11.39 0.70
CA ASN A 112 -19.51 10.02 0.20
C ASN A 112 -20.72 9.64 -0.66
N ILE A 113 -21.93 9.95 -0.20
CA ILE A 113 -23.18 9.65 -0.91
C ILE A 113 -23.26 10.39 -2.24
N ARG A 114 -22.83 11.65 -2.30
CA ARG A 114 -22.81 12.43 -3.56
C ARG A 114 -21.90 11.81 -4.62
N ARG A 115 -20.74 11.31 -4.23
CA ARG A 115 -19.77 10.67 -5.15
C ARG A 115 -20.31 9.37 -5.76
N MET A 116 -21.25 8.68 -5.11
CA MET A 116 -21.83 7.44 -5.67
C MET A 116 -22.42 7.65 -7.06
N TYR A 117 -22.97 8.83 -7.35
CA TYR A 117 -23.50 9.12 -8.70
C TYR A 117 -22.40 9.06 -9.77
N SER A 118 -21.20 9.52 -9.46
CA SER A 118 -20.08 9.55 -10.42
C SER A 118 -19.43 8.18 -10.62
N ILE A 119 -19.66 7.23 -9.71
CA ILE A 119 -19.20 5.85 -9.88
C ILE A 119 -20.06 5.11 -10.92
N LEU A 120 -21.34 5.48 -11.06
CA LEU A 120 -22.25 4.86 -12.00
C LEU A 120 -21.94 5.27 -13.45
N ASN A 121 -22.09 4.35 -14.38
CA ASN A 121 -21.80 4.54 -15.82
C ASN A 121 -20.37 5.06 -16.09
N SER A 122 -19.39 4.57 -15.34
CA SER A 122 -17.99 4.97 -15.41
C SER A 122 -17.08 3.79 -15.73
N VAL A 123 -15.84 4.06 -16.12
CA VAL A 123 -14.76 3.07 -16.17
C VAL A 123 -13.96 3.18 -14.88
N ILE A 124 -13.90 2.10 -14.13
CA ILE A 124 -13.20 2.06 -12.83
C ILE A 124 -12.03 1.10 -12.97
N ILE A 125 -10.82 1.61 -12.75
CA ILE A 125 -9.58 0.85 -12.88
C ILE A 125 -9.00 0.70 -11.46
N PHE A 126 -8.98 -0.52 -10.93
CA PHE A 126 -8.30 -0.84 -9.68
C PHE A 126 -6.88 -1.30 -9.98
N ASP A 127 -5.91 -0.51 -9.56
CA ASP A 127 -4.51 -0.89 -9.63
C ASP A 127 -4.08 -1.61 -8.34
N GLU A 128 -3.22 -2.62 -8.49
CA GLU A 128 -2.72 -3.47 -7.41
C GLU A 128 -3.86 -3.99 -6.49
N VAL A 129 -4.89 -4.58 -7.10
CA VAL A 129 -6.13 -5.00 -6.41
C VAL A 129 -5.87 -5.99 -5.26
N GLN A 130 -4.76 -6.74 -5.28
CA GLN A 130 -4.35 -7.64 -4.20
C GLN A 130 -3.99 -6.92 -2.90
N ALA A 131 -3.74 -5.61 -2.94
CA ALA A 131 -3.46 -4.82 -1.74
C ALA A 131 -4.71 -4.45 -0.92
N LEU A 132 -5.91 -4.85 -1.37
CA LEU A 132 -7.14 -4.63 -0.62
C LEU A 132 -7.13 -5.43 0.68
N PRO A 133 -7.54 -4.82 1.82
CA PRO A 133 -7.67 -5.54 3.09
C PRO A 133 -8.63 -6.72 2.98
N VAL A 134 -8.22 -7.90 3.47
CA VAL A 134 -8.99 -9.15 3.35
C VAL A 134 -10.40 -9.02 3.93
N LYS A 135 -10.57 -8.29 5.04
CA LYS A 135 -11.87 -8.06 5.67
C LYS A 135 -12.91 -7.42 4.73
N ILE A 136 -12.47 -6.71 3.68
CA ILE A 136 -13.34 -6.00 2.75
C ILE A 136 -13.66 -6.85 1.50
N THR A 137 -12.99 -7.96 1.29
CA THR A 137 -13.06 -8.74 0.03
C THR A 137 -14.49 -9.08 -0.40
N LYS A 138 -15.33 -9.62 0.50
CA LYS A 138 -16.73 -9.95 0.18
C LYS A 138 -17.55 -8.72 -0.20
N LEU A 139 -17.41 -7.61 0.53
CA LEU A 139 -18.09 -6.35 0.24
C LEU A 139 -17.61 -5.75 -1.09
N PHE A 140 -16.31 -5.80 -1.35
CA PHE A 140 -15.73 -5.37 -2.62
C PHE A 140 -16.31 -6.16 -3.80
N ASN A 141 -16.34 -7.48 -3.71
CA ASN A 141 -16.89 -8.34 -4.75
C ASN A 141 -18.36 -8.01 -5.05
N LEU A 142 -19.18 -7.87 -4.01
CA LEU A 142 -20.60 -7.49 -4.15
C LEU A 142 -20.75 -6.12 -4.81
N SER A 143 -19.91 -5.15 -4.43
CA SER A 143 -19.93 -3.81 -5.01
C SER A 143 -19.55 -3.82 -6.49
N VAL A 144 -18.48 -4.52 -6.85
CA VAL A 144 -18.05 -4.67 -8.24
C VAL A 144 -19.12 -5.37 -9.06
N ASN A 145 -19.72 -6.44 -8.53
CA ASN A 145 -20.82 -7.14 -9.20
C ASN A 145 -22.03 -6.22 -9.40
N PHE A 146 -22.40 -5.42 -8.39
CA PHE A 146 -23.47 -4.42 -8.52
C PHE A 146 -23.15 -3.35 -9.57
N LEU A 147 -21.96 -2.77 -9.52
CA LEU A 147 -21.53 -1.71 -10.45
C LEU A 147 -21.52 -2.20 -11.90
N THR A 148 -21.11 -3.45 -12.11
CA THR A 148 -21.04 -4.03 -13.45
C THR A 148 -22.41 -4.52 -13.96
N ALA A 149 -23.23 -5.13 -13.12
CA ALA A 149 -24.53 -5.67 -13.51
C ALA A 149 -25.62 -4.60 -13.60
N PHE A 150 -25.68 -3.67 -12.64
CA PHE A 150 -26.75 -2.67 -12.52
C PHE A 150 -26.27 -1.23 -12.71
N GLY A 151 -25.06 -0.89 -12.26
CA GLY A 151 -24.49 0.45 -12.31
C GLY A 151 -24.05 0.90 -13.71
N LYS A 152 -24.14 0.05 -14.71
CA LYS A 152 -23.62 0.28 -16.07
C LYS A 152 -22.13 0.66 -16.10
N SER A 153 -21.38 0.35 -15.07
CA SER A 153 -19.96 0.67 -14.98
C SER A 153 -19.11 -0.48 -15.54
N THR A 154 -17.95 -0.15 -16.05
CA THR A 154 -16.93 -1.11 -16.46
C THR A 154 -15.83 -1.12 -15.43
N VAL A 155 -15.47 -2.30 -14.94
CA VAL A 155 -14.41 -2.44 -13.94
C VAL A 155 -13.24 -3.19 -14.53
N VAL A 156 -12.03 -2.69 -14.30
CA VAL A 156 -10.76 -3.30 -14.71
C VAL A 156 -9.94 -3.58 -13.44
N LEU A 157 -9.59 -4.83 -13.22
CA LEU A 157 -8.74 -5.27 -12.12
C LEU A 157 -7.31 -5.46 -12.61
N CYS A 158 -6.42 -4.57 -12.24
CA CYS A 158 -5.00 -4.59 -12.62
C CYS A 158 -4.16 -5.19 -11.50
N SER A 159 -3.33 -6.17 -11.82
CA SER A 159 -2.34 -6.74 -10.89
C SER A 159 -1.33 -7.60 -11.64
N ALA A 160 -0.12 -7.71 -11.09
CA ALA A 160 0.84 -8.75 -11.51
C ALA A 160 0.49 -10.11 -10.87
N THR A 161 -0.17 -10.08 -9.72
CA THR A 161 -0.56 -11.27 -8.93
C THR A 161 -2.05 -11.18 -8.65
N GLN A 162 -2.87 -11.71 -9.57
CA GLN A 162 -4.33 -11.64 -9.44
C GLN A 162 -4.83 -12.51 -8.30
N PRO A 163 -5.52 -11.94 -7.31
CA PRO A 163 -6.20 -12.72 -6.29
C PRO A 163 -7.41 -13.45 -6.89
N LEU A 164 -7.70 -14.65 -6.37
CA LEU A 164 -8.78 -15.52 -6.87
C LEU A 164 -10.16 -15.12 -6.29
N PHE A 165 -10.55 -13.87 -6.43
CA PHE A 165 -11.82 -13.36 -5.89
C PHE A 165 -13.06 -13.97 -6.56
N ASP A 166 -12.91 -14.43 -7.79
CA ASP A 166 -13.93 -15.15 -8.58
C ASP A 166 -14.03 -16.64 -8.22
N GLU A 167 -13.11 -17.18 -7.40
CA GLU A 167 -13.11 -18.57 -6.95
C GLU A 167 -13.58 -18.73 -5.50
N LEU A 168 -14.02 -17.68 -4.83
CA LEU A 168 -14.57 -17.78 -3.47
C LEU A 168 -15.89 -18.56 -3.48
N ASP A 169 -16.15 -19.33 -2.40
CA ASP A 169 -17.37 -20.11 -2.28
C ASP A 169 -18.61 -19.21 -2.17
N GLU A 170 -18.48 -18.11 -1.38
CA GLU A 170 -19.56 -17.15 -1.15
C GLU A 170 -19.18 -15.74 -1.58
N ASN A 171 -20.17 -14.95 -2.03
CA ASN A 171 -19.98 -13.55 -2.44
C ASN A 171 -18.81 -13.39 -3.42
N ARG A 172 -18.65 -14.38 -4.30
CA ARG A 172 -17.60 -14.38 -5.31
C ARG A 172 -17.79 -13.27 -6.32
N LEU A 173 -16.69 -12.82 -6.85
CA LEU A 173 -16.68 -11.90 -7.98
C LEU A 173 -17.24 -12.61 -9.24
N LEU A 174 -17.97 -11.88 -10.08
CA LEU A 174 -18.30 -12.39 -11.42
C LEU A 174 -17.02 -12.67 -12.20
N PRO A 175 -16.98 -13.74 -13.03
CA PRO A 175 -15.77 -14.08 -13.77
C PRO A 175 -15.29 -12.93 -14.66
N PRO A 176 -14.09 -12.37 -14.44
CA PRO A 176 -13.58 -11.29 -15.27
C PRO A 176 -13.01 -11.80 -16.59
N LEU A 177 -13.15 -11.01 -17.66
CA LEU A 177 -12.51 -11.29 -18.92
C LEU A 177 -11.05 -10.85 -18.93
N SER A 178 -10.16 -11.71 -19.42
CA SER A 178 -8.76 -11.36 -19.61
C SER A 178 -8.61 -10.32 -20.74
N MET A 179 -7.92 -9.23 -20.43
CA MET A 179 -7.53 -8.21 -21.44
C MET A 179 -6.22 -8.58 -22.14
N ALA A 180 -5.28 -9.18 -21.42
CA ALA A 180 -4.09 -9.78 -22.00
C ALA A 180 -4.47 -11.16 -22.51
N GLY A 181 -4.07 -11.54 -23.71
CA GLY A 181 -4.35 -12.87 -24.27
C GLY A 181 -3.92 -14.01 -23.35
N ASN A 182 -3.16 -14.97 -23.82
CA ASN A 182 -2.64 -16.02 -22.98
C ASN A 182 -1.46 -15.48 -22.14
N PRO A 183 -1.55 -15.43 -20.77
CA PRO A 183 -0.46 -14.95 -19.93
C PRO A 183 0.88 -15.68 -20.16
N LYS A 184 0.84 -16.95 -20.53
CA LYS A 184 2.06 -17.77 -20.80
C LYS A 184 2.86 -17.24 -22.00
N GLU A 185 2.21 -16.66 -23.01
CA GLU A 185 2.90 -16.09 -24.17
C GLU A 185 3.74 -14.86 -23.81
N TYR A 186 3.30 -14.09 -22.82
CA TYR A 186 4.00 -12.90 -22.35
C TYR A 186 4.99 -13.18 -21.25
N ALA A 187 4.78 -14.26 -20.47
CA ALA A 187 5.62 -14.60 -19.32
C ALA A 187 7.09 -14.75 -19.72
N GLU A 188 7.38 -15.41 -20.84
CA GLU A 188 8.76 -15.59 -21.34
C GLU A 188 9.38 -14.27 -21.81
N VAL A 189 8.62 -13.41 -22.49
CA VAL A 189 9.10 -12.10 -23.00
C VAL A 189 9.45 -11.16 -21.84
N PHE A 190 8.70 -11.23 -20.73
CA PHE A 190 8.92 -10.40 -19.55
C PHE A 190 9.73 -11.09 -18.45
N LYS A 191 10.30 -12.26 -18.71
CA LYS A 191 11.13 -13.01 -17.75
C LYS A 191 12.48 -12.32 -17.56
N ARG A 192 12.53 -11.42 -16.61
CA ARG A 192 13.71 -10.58 -16.29
C ARG A 192 14.40 -11.00 -15.01
N THR A 193 13.71 -11.80 -14.18
CA THR A 193 14.19 -12.19 -12.85
C THR A 193 13.96 -13.66 -12.58
N LYS A 194 14.83 -14.23 -11.75
CA LYS A 194 14.70 -15.57 -11.19
C LYS A 194 14.57 -15.49 -9.68
N ILE A 195 13.45 -15.97 -9.15
CA ILE A 195 13.22 -16.07 -7.70
C ILE A 195 13.86 -17.37 -7.21
N ILE A 196 14.72 -17.25 -6.22
CA ILE A 196 15.50 -18.35 -5.63
C ILE A 196 15.08 -18.51 -4.17
N ASP A 197 14.66 -19.71 -3.82
CA ASP A 197 14.44 -20.08 -2.43
C ASP A 197 15.78 -20.27 -1.72
N ALA A 198 16.11 -19.30 -0.88
CA ALA A 198 17.29 -19.33 -0.01
C ALA A 198 16.90 -19.46 1.48
N THR A 199 15.66 -19.89 1.77
CA THR A 199 15.25 -20.18 3.15
C THR A 199 15.92 -21.46 3.65
N LYS A 200 16.41 -21.45 4.88
CA LYS A 200 17.15 -22.59 5.48
C LYS A 200 16.27 -23.76 5.95
N GLY A 201 15.02 -23.84 5.47
CA GLY A 201 14.05 -24.85 5.92
C GLY A 201 13.34 -24.47 7.22
N ALA A 202 12.49 -25.36 7.72
CA ALA A 202 11.67 -25.07 8.92
C ALA A 202 12.58 -24.97 10.16
N GLY A 203 12.66 -23.77 10.75
CA GLY A 203 13.09 -23.58 12.13
C GLY A 203 14.33 -22.75 12.39
N SER A 204 15.26 -22.58 11.45
CA SER A 204 16.46 -21.78 11.68
C SER A 204 16.67 -20.75 10.58
N GLY A 205 15.96 -19.62 10.62
CA GLY A 205 16.25 -18.51 9.72
C GLY A 205 17.69 -18.00 9.87
N PHE A 206 18.11 -17.12 8.98
CA PHE A 206 19.42 -16.46 9.07
C PHE A 206 19.55 -15.69 10.38
N ALA A 207 20.61 -15.92 11.13
CA ALA A 207 21.05 -15.04 12.21
C ALA A 207 21.61 -13.72 11.63
N ALA A 208 21.83 -12.73 12.47
CA ALA A 208 22.27 -11.41 12.03
C ALA A 208 23.58 -11.45 11.25
N GLU A 209 24.59 -12.15 11.79
CA GLU A 209 25.92 -12.27 11.18
C GLU A 209 25.86 -13.03 9.83
N GLU A 210 25.12 -14.14 9.79
CA GLU A 210 24.96 -14.94 8.57
C GLU A 210 24.25 -14.15 7.46
N LEU A 211 23.19 -13.39 7.81
CA LEU A 211 22.48 -12.56 6.83
C LEU A 211 23.38 -11.42 6.32
N GLN A 212 24.16 -10.82 7.21
CA GLN A 212 25.13 -9.80 6.85
C GLN A 212 26.19 -10.33 5.88
N GLU A 213 26.72 -11.53 6.12
CA GLU A 213 27.67 -12.17 5.21
C GLU A 213 27.03 -12.48 3.86
N PHE A 214 25.83 -13.00 3.87
CA PHE A 214 25.06 -13.28 2.65
C PHE A 214 24.80 -12.02 1.83
N ILE A 215 24.40 -10.91 2.46
CA ILE A 215 24.20 -9.63 1.79
C ILE A 215 25.51 -9.14 1.18
N TRP A 216 26.61 -9.24 1.93
CA TRP A 216 27.93 -8.79 1.48
C TRP A 216 28.44 -9.59 0.28
N ASP A 217 28.35 -10.92 0.29
CA ASP A 217 28.69 -11.80 -0.83
C ASP A 217 27.94 -11.40 -2.11
N LYS A 218 26.64 -11.11 -1.99
CA LYS A 218 25.86 -10.66 -3.16
C LYS A 218 26.25 -9.25 -3.60
N ALA A 219 26.60 -8.37 -2.67
CA ALA A 219 27.05 -7.02 -2.99
C ALA A 219 28.39 -7.04 -3.73
N GLU A 220 29.38 -7.83 -3.29
CA GLU A 220 30.67 -7.98 -3.97
C GLU A 220 30.51 -8.47 -5.41
N THR A 221 29.59 -9.41 -5.63
CA THR A 221 29.37 -10.01 -6.96
C THR A 221 28.55 -9.10 -7.87
N LEU A 222 27.46 -8.51 -7.37
CA LEU A 222 26.43 -7.83 -8.18
C LEU A 222 26.41 -6.31 -8.03
N LYS A 223 27.15 -5.74 -7.09
CA LYS A 223 27.36 -4.30 -6.84
C LYS A 223 26.14 -3.52 -6.38
N GLN A 224 24.93 -3.84 -6.84
CA GLN A 224 23.70 -3.11 -6.53
C GLN A 224 22.69 -4.08 -5.90
N VAL A 225 22.54 -4.01 -4.58
CA VAL A 225 21.70 -4.94 -3.79
C VAL A 225 20.63 -4.18 -3.04
N LEU A 226 19.40 -4.64 -3.21
CA LEU A 226 18.26 -4.23 -2.38
C LEU A 226 17.95 -5.33 -1.38
N VAL A 227 17.84 -4.99 -0.11
CA VAL A 227 17.39 -5.87 0.97
C VAL A 227 16.05 -5.37 1.48
N VAL A 228 15.00 -6.20 1.41
CA VAL A 228 13.66 -5.85 1.89
C VAL A 228 13.28 -6.76 3.04
N VAL A 229 13.00 -6.17 4.19
CA VAL A 229 12.61 -6.87 5.43
C VAL A 229 11.21 -6.45 5.89
N ASN A 230 10.61 -7.22 6.81
CA ASN A 230 9.22 -6.99 7.21
C ASN A 230 9.08 -6.00 8.37
N THR A 231 10.15 -5.78 9.17
CA THR A 231 10.08 -4.90 10.34
C THR A 231 11.09 -3.76 10.28
N LYS A 232 10.67 -2.59 10.80
CA LYS A 232 11.55 -1.40 10.88
C LYS A 232 12.78 -1.68 11.75
N LYS A 233 12.61 -2.43 12.85
CA LYS A 233 13.70 -2.78 13.77
C LYS A 233 14.75 -3.64 13.08
N CYS A 234 14.34 -4.65 12.30
CA CYS A 234 15.25 -5.47 11.52
C CYS A 234 16.01 -4.63 10.49
N ALA A 235 15.29 -3.73 9.76
CA ALA A 235 15.92 -2.85 8.78
C ALA A 235 16.98 -1.95 9.40
N GLU A 236 16.69 -1.35 10.55
CA GLU A 236 17.62 -0.47 11.26
C GLU A 236 18.83 -1.25 11.82
N SER A 237 18.59 -2.42 12.41
CA SER A 237 19.66 -3.29 12.92
C SER A 237 20.63 -3.70 11.82
N LEU A 238 20.11 -4.20 10.69
CA LEU A 238 20.92 -4.58 9.54
C LEU A 238 21.67 -3.38 8.95
N TYR A 239 21.03 -2.21 8.89
CA TYR A 239 21.68 -0.98 8.42
C TYR A 239 22.90 -0.65 9.28
N LYS A 240 22.76 -0.68 10.61
CA LYS A 240 23.85 -0.39 11.54
C LYS A 240 25.02 -1.38 11.38
N GLU A 241 24.72 -2.67 11.21
CA GLU A 241 25.76 -3.70 11.05
C GLU A 241 26.46 -3.61 9.69
N ILE A 242 25.71 -3.44 8.59
CA ILE A 242 26.30 -3.27 7.25
C ILE A 242 27.10 -1.97 7.18
N LYS A 243 26.68 -0.90 7.85
CA LYS A 243 27.43 0.37 7.93
C LYS A 243 28.84 0.18 8.48
N LYS A 244 29.02 -0.72 9.46
CA LYS A 244 30.34 -1.03 10.02
C LYS A 244 31.26 -1.66 8.94
N LYS A 245 30.73 -2.56 8.10
CA LYS A 245 31.47 -3.18 6.98
C LYS A 245 31.73 -2.20 5.82
N CYS A 246 30.84 -1.25 5.60
CA CYS A 246 31.02 -0.24 4.55
C CYS A 246 32.13 0.78 4.87
N LYS A 247 32.59 0.88 6.12
CA LYS A 247 33.69 1.78 6.48
C LYS A 247 34.98 1.40 5.73
N GLY A 248 35.47 2.33 4.91
CA GLY A 248 36.69 2.13 4.09
C GLY A 248 36.44 1.39 2.77
N SER A 249 35.22 1.07 2.43
CA SER A 249 34.83 0.54 1.13
C SER A 249 34.21 1.63 0.23
N ASP A 250 34.03 1.34 -1.04
CA ASP A 250 33.39 2.22 -2.04
C ASP A 250 31.87 1.99 -2.16
N TYR A 251 31.26 1.27 -1.20
CA TYR A 251 29.82 1.07 -1.14
C TYR A 251 29.07 2.25 -0.52
N ILE A 252 27.99 2.67 -1.18
CA ILE A 252 27.05 3.64 -0.67
C ILE A 252 25.87 2.89 -0.05
N LEU A 253 25.63 3.13 1.24
CA LEU A 253 24.59 2.47 1.99
C LEU A 253 23.37 3.38 2.18
N PHE A 254 22.18 2.87 1.87
CA PHE A 254 20.90 3.56 2.06
C PHE A 254 19.99 2.78 3.01
N HIS A 255 19.18 3.52 3.75
CA HIS A 255 18.09 2.99 4.56
C HIS A 255 16.77 3.65 4.16
N LEU A 256 15.68 2.86 4.13
CA LEU A 256 14.33 3.35 3.85
C LEU A 256 13.31 2.66 4.76
N SER A 257 12.61 3.45 5.57
CA SER A 257 11.51 2.94 6.39
C SER A 257 10.48 4.03 6.68
N THR A 258 9.34 3.64 7.24
CA THR A 258 8.31 4.59 7.69
C THR A 258 8.66 5.30 9.01
N ASN A 259 9.86 5.11 9.56
CA ASN A 259 10.42 5.98 10.60
C ASN A 259 10.95 7.30 10.04
N MET A 260 11.08 7.40 8.72
CA MET A 260 11.41 8.64 8.02
C MET A 260 10.13 9.36 7.61
N CYS A 261 10.11 10.69 7.69
CA CYS A 261 9.03 11.50 7.13
C CYS A 261 9.04 11.44 5.59
N ALA A 262 7.95 11.86 4.95
CA ALA A 262 7.80 11.73 3.49
C ALA A 262 8.87 12.51 2.73
N GLU A 263 9.22 13.73 3.17
CA GLU A 263 10.27 14.54 2.54
C GLU A 263 11.64 13.87 2.64
N HIS A 264 12.00 13.33 3.81
CA HIS A 264 13.24 12.58 3.99
C HIS A 264 13.32 11.37 3.05
N ARG A 265 12.22 10.60 2.93
CA ARG A 265 12.16 9.47 2.00
C ARG A 265 12.34 9.90 0.55
N ARG A 266 11.77 11.04 0.16
CA ARG A 266 11.91 11.62 -1.20
C ARG A 266 13.36 11.94 -1.50
N ASP A 267 14.06 12.60 -0.56
CA ASP A 267 15.49 12.93 -0.72
C ASP A 267 16.37 11.67 -0.82
N VAL A 268 16.10 10.66 0.01
CA VAL A 268 16.83 9.38 -0.04
C VAL A 268 16.59 8.67 -1.37
N LEU A 269 15.33 8.59 -1.83
CA LEU A 269 14.97 7.95 -3.09
C LEU A 269 15.62 8.63 -4.29
N LYS A 270 15.65 9.97 -4.33
CA LYS A 270 16.33 10.72 -5.39
C LYS A 270 17.83 10.42 -5.43
N ARG A 271 18.51 10.48 -4.30
CA ARG A 271 19.95 10.15 -4.20
C ARG A 271 20.22 8.69 -4.58
N LEU A 272 19.33 7.78 -4.19
CA LEU A 272 19.43 6.38 -4.52
C LEU A 272 19.31 6.14 -6.03
N GLU A 273 18.33 6.78 -6.69
CA GLU A 273 18.13 6.74 -8.13
C GLU A 273 19.37 7.24 -8.87
N GLU A 274 19.88 8.44 -8.54
CA GLU A 274 21.09 9.03 -9.12
C GLU A 274 22.33 8.10 -8.99
N ASN A 275 22.48 7.41 -7.85
CA ASN A 275 23.61 6.48 -7.65
C ASN A 275 23.45 5.18 -8.41
N LEU A 276 22.22 4.66 -8.55
CA LEU A 276 21.94 3.45 -9.34
C LEU A 276 22.17 3.71 -10.84
N GLU A 277 21.69 4.83 -11.37
CA GLU A 277 21.88 5.24 -12.76
C GLU A 277 23.37 5.46 -13.09
N ASN A 278 24.14 5.99 -12.15
CA ASN A 278 25.60 6.16 -12.28
C ASN A 278 26.40 4.85 -12.02
N GLU A 279 25.72 3.71 -11.96
CA GLU A 279 26.32 2.39 -11.73
C GLU A 279 27.26 2.29 -10.50
N LYS A 280 26.99 3.10 -9.47
CA LYS A 280 27.73 3.03 -8.20
C LYS A 280 27.43 1.72 -7.46
N LYS A 281 28.34 1.35 -6.55
CA LYS A 281 28.14 0.22 -5.65
C LYS A 281 27.17 0.67 -4.54
N VAL A 282 25.98 0.06 -4.52
CA VAL A 282 24.89 0.46 -3.65
C VAL A 282 24.34 -0.74 -2.88
N ILE A 283 24.16 -0.57 -1.59
CA ILE A 283 23.35 -1.46 -0.75
C ILE A 283 22.19 -0.62 -0.20
N CYS A 284 20.96 -1.01 -0.45
CA CYS A 284 19.76 -0.38 0.12
C CYS A 284 19.04 -1.36 1.04
N ILE A 285 18.85 -0.99 2.30
CA ILE A 285 18.08 -1.77 3.27
C ILE A 285 16.74 -1.05 3.48
N SER A 286 15.65 -1.73 3.17
CA SER A 286 14.32 -1.14 3.21
C SER A 286 13.30 -2.06 3.87
N THR A 287 12.20 -1.47 4.35
CA THR A 287 10.97 -2.20 4.60
C THR A 287 10.16 -2.32 3.30
N GLN A 288 8.97 -2.92 3.36
CA GLN A 288 8.02 -3.08 2.23
C GLN A 288 7.71 -1.78 1.47
N LEU A 289 8.05 -0.63 2.01
CA LEU A 289 7.84 0.69 1.42
C LEU A 289 8.39 0.82 -0.01
N ILE A 290 9.46 0.11 -0.34
CA ILE A 290 10.10 0.16 -1.66
C ILE A 290 9.37 -0.72 -2.71
N GLU A 291 8.48 -1.62 -2.29
CA GLU A 291 7.78 -2.55 -3.18
C GLU A 291 6.79 -1.83 -4.10
N ALA A 292 6.27 -0.66 -3.69
CA ALA A 292 5.24 0.08 -4.43
C ALA A 292 5.61 1.57 -4.59
N GLY A 293 5.19 2.18 -5.70
CA GLY A 293 5.33 3.64 -5.91
C GLY A 293 6.76 4.14 -6.13
N VAL A 294 7.70 3.29 -6.55
CA VAL A 294 9.11 3.69 -6.75
C VAL A 294 9.63 3.12 -8.07
N ASN A 295 10.36 3.91 -8.85
CA ASN A 295 10.93 3.49 -10.14
C ASN A 295 12.44 3.23 -10.03
N LEU A 296 12.83 2.25 -9.22
CA LEU A 296 14.23 1.86 -9.02
C LEU A 296 14.51 0.48 -9.62
N SER A 297 15.74 0.28 -10.09
CA SER A 297 16.22 -1.00 -10.64
C SER A 297 17.52 -1.40 -10.00
N PHE A 298 17.53 -2.56 -9.33
CA PHE A 298 18.71 -3.18 -8.72
C PHE A 298 19.13 -4.43 -9.49
N LYS A 299 20.38 -4.82 -9.37
CA LYS A 299 20.89 -6.06 -9.99
C LYS A 299 20.56 -7.31 -9.17
N CYS A 300 20.34 -7.14 -7.87
CA CYS A 300 19.96 -8.19 -6.93
C CYS A 300 18.95 -7.70 -5.90
N VAL A 301 18.00 -8.55 -5.54
CA VAL A 301 17.07 -8.31 -4.43
C VAL A 301 17.13 -9.47 -3.45
N ILE A 302 17.24 -9.16 -2.17
CA ILE A 302 17.13 -10.11 -1.06
C ILE A 302 15.85 -9.74 -0.32
N ARG A 303 14.88 -10.65 -0.27
CA ARG A 303 13.57 -10.42 0.36
C ARG A 303 13.39 -11.38 1.53
N SER A 304 13.14 -10.83 2.72
CA SER A 304 12.66 -11.63 3.84
C SER A 304 11.35 -12.32 3.47
N LEU A 305 11.16 -13.54 3.96
CA LEU A 305 9.96 -14.33 3.71
C LEU A 305 8.69 -13.53 4.01
N ALA A 306 7.79 -13.47 3.04
CA ALA A 306 6.52 -12.73 3.07
C ALA A 306 5.52 -13.42 2.13
N GLY A 307 4.41 -12.77 1.80
CA GLY A 307 3.49 -13.24 0.76
C GLY A 307 4.15 -13.30 -0.62
N LEU A 308 3.65 -14.18 -1.48
CA LEU A 308 4.18 -14.31 -2.84
C LEU A 308 3.99 -13.02 -3.64
N ASP A 309 2.91 -12.29 -3.41
CA ASP A 309 2.65 -10.97 -3.99
C ASP A 309 3.72 -9.95 -3.60
N ASN A 310 4.12 -9.89 -2.32
CA ASN A 310 5.21 -9.04 -1.85
C ASN A 310 6.56 -9.43 -2.49
N ILE A 311 6.83 -10.73 -2.57
CA ILE A 311 8.06 -11.24 -3.21
C ILE A 311 8.09 -10.85 -4.69
N ILE A 312 6.98 -10.97 -5.41
CA ILE A 312 6.88 -10.57 -6.83
C ILE A 312 6.98 -9.05 -6.99
N GLN A 313 6.41 -8.26 -6.08
CA GLN A 313 6.57 -6.80 -6.08
C GLN A 313 8.03 -6.39 -5.84
N ALA A 314 8.71 -7.02 -4.88
CA ALA A 314 10.14 -6.83 -4.66
C ALA A 314 10.97 -7.27 -5.88
N ALA A 315 10.61 -8.39 -6.53
CA ALA A 315 11.22 -8.85 -7.78
C ALA A 315 11.05 -7.83 -8.91
N GLY A 316 9.96 -7.08 -8.92
CA GLY A 316 9.73 -5.96 -9.83
C GLY A 316 10.72 -4.79 -9.66
N ARG A 317 11.56 -4.79 -8.63
CA ARG A 317 12.67 -3.84 -8.42
C ARG A 317 14.03 -4.43 -8.85
N CYS A 318 14.06 -5.68 -9.27
CA CYS A 318 15.22 -6.35 -9.79
C CYS A 318 15.20 -6.33 -11.31
N ASN A 319 16.28 -5.84 -11.95
CA ASN A 319 16.41 -5.78 -13.41
C ASN A 319 15.13 -5.21 -14.10
N ARG A 320 14.60 -4.13 -13.52
CA ARG A 320 13.29 -3.57 -13.89
C ARG A 320 13.20 -3.16 -15.37
N HIS A 321 14.30 -2.65 -15.92
CA HIS A 321 14.37 -2.19 -17.31
C HIS A 321 14.83 -3.26 -18.29
N GLY A 322 15.25 -4.45 -17.80
CA GLY A 322 15.73 -5.55 -18.64
C GLY A 322 17.10 -5.32 -19.27
N GLU A 323 17.91 -4.41 -18.74
CA GLU A 323 19.22 -4.02 -19.26
C GLU A 323 20.32 -5.04 -18.91
N ALA A 324 20.19 -5.72 -17.78
CA ALA A 324 21.08 -6.80 -17.36
C ALA A 324 20.43 -8.15 -17.71
N GLY A 325 21.15 -9.13 -18.17
CA GLY A 325 20.61 -10.44 -18.56
C GLY A 325 19.52 -10.96 -17.59
N MET A 326 19.84 -11.78 -16.60
CA MET A 326 18.88 -12.27 -15.60
C MET A 326 19.16 -11.65 -14.22
N GLY A 327 18.16 -11.00 -13.61
CA GLY A 327 18.23 -10.53 -12.23
C GLY A 327 17.92 -11.65 -11.24
N TYR A 328 18.51 -11.60 -10.05
CA TYR A 328 18.33 -12.63 -9.03
C TYR A 328 17.62 -12.09 -7.81
N VAL A 329 16.57 -12.79 -7.38
CA VAL A 329 15.77 -12.46 -6.20
C VAL A 329 15.87 -13.61 -5.20
N TYR A 330 16.48 -13.36 -4.06
CA TYR A 330 16.66 -14.37 -3.01
C TYR A 330 15.61 -14.21 -1.93
N VAL A 331 14.81 -15.24 -1.71
CA VAL A 331 13.87 -15.30 -0.58
C VAL A 331 14.58 -15.92 0.60
N VAL A 332 14.71 -15.17 1.70
CA VAL A 332 15.42 -15.60 2.91
C VAL A 332 14.48 -15.72 4.11
N GLY A 333 14.63 -16.76 4.91
CA GLY A 333 14.03 -16.82 6.25
C GLY A 333 14.95 -16.12 7.24
N ILE A 334 14.42 -15.20 8.05
CA ILE A 334 15.18 -14.49 9.08
C ILE A 334 14.78 -15.04 10.45
N SER A 335 15.73 -15.18 11.38
CA SER A 335 15.46 -15.66 12.74
C SER A 335 14.51 -14.70 13.49
N SER A 336 13.67 -15.23 14.36
CA SER A 336 12.72 -14.44 15.16
C SER A 336 13.41 -13.45 16.13
N GLU A 337 14.68 -13.70 16.47
CA GLU A 337 15.48 -12.78 17.27
C GLU A 337 15.80 -11.47 16.50
N LEU A 338 16.05 -11.58 15.19
CA LEU A 338 16.36 -10.43 14.34
C LEU A 338 15.10 -9.80 13.74
N GLU A 339 14.15 -10.62 13.28
CA GLU A 339 12.89 -10.17 12.68
C GLU A 339 11.67 -10.79 13.40
N ASN A 340 11.22 -10.17 14.48
CA ASN A 340 10.03 -10.61 15.20
C ASN A 340 8.74 -10.10 14.49
N VAL A 341 7.95 -11.03 13.96
CA VAL A 341 6.67 -10.75 13.29
C VAL A 341 5.46 -11.24 14.09
N GLU A 342 5.61 -11.65 15.34
CA GLU A 342 4.52 -12.19 16.18
C GLU A 342 3.32 -11.23 16.28
N ARG A 343 3.61 -9.93 16.40
CA ARG A 343 2.58 -8.89 16.47
C ARG A 343 2.03 -8.47 15.10
N LEU A 344 2.60 -8.96 14.01
CA LEU A 344 2.20 -8.68 12.64
C LEU A 344 1.42 -9.88 12.06
N ALA A 345 0.21 -10.10 12.58
CA ALA A 345 -0.60 -11.28 12.26
C ALA A 345 -0.80 -11.48 10.75
N GLU A 346 -0.93 -10.41 9.99
CA GLU A 346 -1.09 -10.45 8.54
C GLU A 346 0.17 -11.01 7.85
N ILE A 347 1.35 -10.46 8.18
CA ILE A 347 2.63 -10.94 7.64
C ILE A 347 2.88 -12.41 8.00
N ARG A 348 2.58 -12.79 9.23
CA ARG A 348 2.73 -14.19 9.68
C ARG A 348 1.87 -15.15 8.84
N LYS A 349 0.60 -14.82 8.58
CA LYS A 349 -0.28 -15.64 7.74
C LYS A 349 0.19 -15.72 6.29
N MET A 350 0.73 -14.63 5.77
CA MET A 350 1.38 -14.61 4.46
C MET A 350 2.62 -15.53 4.43
N GLN A 351 3.48 -15.46 5.46
CA GLN A 351 4.66 -16.33 5.59
C GLN A 351 4.27 -17.81 5.70
N GLU A 352 3.25 -18.14 6.47
CA GLU A 352 2.74 -19.51 6.60
C GLU A 352 2.25 -20.04 5.24
N SER A 353 1.51 -19.24 4.49
CA SER A 353 1.01 -19.63 3.17
C SER A 353 2.15 -19.79 2.16
N MET A 354 3.11 -18.87 2.17
CA MET A 354 4.28 -18.95 1.29
C MET A 354 5.18 -20.14 1.65
N THR A 355 5.32 -20.49 2.92
CA THR A 355 6.07 -21.66 3.37
C THR A 355 5.48 -22.95 2.79
N GLU A 356 4.15 -23.06 2.71
CA GLU A 356 3.50 -24.22 2.07
C GLU A 356 3.81 -24.26 0.57
N VAL A 357 3.79 -23.12 -0.12
CA VAL A 357 4.19 -23.02 -1.53
C VAL A 357 5.64 -23.48 -1.73
N LEU A 358 6.58 -22.97 -0.91
CA LEU A 358 8.00 -23.36 -0.99
C LEU A 358 8.20 -24.84 -0.73
N ASN A 359 7.52 -25.42 0.25
CA ASN A 359 7.59 -26.85 0.54
C ASN A 359 7.09 -27.70 -0.62
N GLN A 360 6.00 -27.29 -1.27
CA GLN A 360 5.48 -27.98 -2.44
C GLN A 360 6.39 -27.79 -3.67
N PHE A 361 6.94 -26.60 -3.85
CA PHE A 361 7.89 -26.29 -4.93
C PHE A 361 9.15 -27.14 -4.83
N ARG A 362 9.70 -27.32 -3.62
CA ARG A 362 10.88 -28.20 -3.38
C ARG A 362 10.59 -29.66 -3.71
N LYS A 363 9.35 -30.13 -3.41
CA LYS A 363 8.95 -31.52 -3.69
C LYS A 363 8.73 -31.77 -5.17
N ASN A 364 8.07 -30.86 -5.87
CA ASN A 364 7.73 -31.01 -7.28
C ASN A 364 7.69 -29.65 -8.00
N PRO A 365 8.84 -29.15 -8.45
CA PRO A 365 8.93 -27.86 -9.17
C PRO A 365 8.12 -27.83 -10.47
N ALA A 366 7.89 -28.99 -11.10
CA ALA A 366 7.20 -29.06 -12.39
C ALA A 366 5.72 -28.62 -12.30
N ILE A 367 5.07 -28.76 -11.15
CA ILE A 367 3.68 -28.25 -10.92
C ILE A 367 3.64 -26.74 -11.10
N PHE A 368 4.74 -26.05 -10.90
CA PHE A 368 4.87 -24.59 -10.91
C PHE A 368 5.67 -24.08 -12.11
N ASP A 369 5.71 -24.84 -13.21
CA ASP A 369 6.52 -24.52 -14.40
C ASP A 369 7.99 -24.17 -14.04
N HIS A 370 8.55 -24.79 -13.01
CA HIS A 370 9.89 -24.52 -12.46
C HIS A 370 10.13 -23.06 -12.05
N SER A 371 9.08 -22.30 -11.75
CA SER A 371 9.17 -20.88 -11.40
C SER A 371 8.22 -20.51 -10.25
N LEU A 372 8.77 -19.86 -9.22
CA LEU A 372 7.96 -19.31 -8.11
C LEU A 372 7.11 -18.09 -8.54
N SER A 373 7.37 -17.49 -9.70
CA SER A 373 6.57 -16.42 -10.28
C SER A 373 5.60 -16.89 -11.36
N SER A 374 5.42 -18.20 -11.54
CA SER A 374 4.45 -18.76 -12.48
C SER A 374 3.01 -18.46 -12.06
N GLU A 375 2.09 -18.51 -13.01
CA GLU A 375 0.65 -18.38 -12.75
C GLU A 375 0.17 -19.48 -11.79
N GLU A 376 0.70 -20.69 -11.94
CA GLU A 376 0.42 -21.84 -11.09
C GLU A 376 0.85 -21.60 -9.63
N SER A 377 2.03 -20.98 -9.42
CA SER A 377 2.51 -20.62 -8.08
C SER A 377 1.62 -19.56 -7.44
N ILE A 378 1.24 -18.53 -8.19
CA ILE A 378 0.37 -17.45 -7.74
C ILE A 378 -1.01 -18.02 -7.37
N ARG A 379 -1.58 -18.86 -8.25
CA ARG A 379 -2.87 -19.51 -8.01
C ARG A 379 -2.83 -20.39 -6.76
N TYR A 380 -1.84 -21.25 -6.63
CA TYR A 380 -1.68 -22.12 -5.47
C TYR A 380 -1.51 -21.32 -4.16
N TYR A 381 -0.72 -20.25 -4.18
CA TYR A 381 -0.56 -19.35 -3.04
C TYR A 381 -1.91 -18.74 -2.61
N TYR A 382 -2.67 -18.16 -3.55
CA TYR A 382 -3.94 -17.54 -3.19
C TYR A 382 -5.00 -18.54 -2.74
N GLN A 383 -5.02 -19.76 -3.27
CA GLN A 383 -5.90 -20.82 -2.79
C GLN A 383 -5.65 -21.12 -1.30
N ILE A 384 -4.39 -21.22 -0.89
CA ILE A 384 -4.03 -21.43 0.52
C ILE A 384 -4.35 -20.19 1.35
N TYR A 385 -3.88 -19.03 0.90
CA TYR A 385 -3.99 -17.77 1.63
C TYR A 385 -5.45 -17.37 1.87
N LEU A 386 -6.27 -17.35 0.84
CA LEU A 386 -7.68 -16.97 0.96
C LEU A 386 -8.47 -17.99 1.80
N ARG A 387 -8.20 -19.30 1.66
CA ARG A 387 -8.84 -20.31 2.50
C ARG A 387 -8.55 -20.10 3.99
N LYS A 388 -7.32 -19.82 4.35
CA LYS A 388 -6.94 -19.55 5.74
C LYS A 388 -7.59 -18.29 6.29
N ARG A 389 -7.95 -17.35 5.42
CA ARG A 389 -8.48 -16.02 5.80
C ARG A 389 -9.99 -15.85 5.56
N MET A 390 -10.69 -16.88 5.12
CA MET A 390 -12.14 -16.81 4.90
C MET A 390 -12.93 -16.24 6.10
N PRO A 391 -12.67 -16.63 7.35
CA PRO A 391 -13.38 -16.06 8.50
C PRO A 391 -13.18 -14.54 8.67
N GLU A 392 -12.05 -13.98 8.22
CA GLU A 392 -11.76 -12.56 8.33
C GLU A 392 -12.53 -11.72 7.29
N MET A 393 -13.00 -12.33 6.20
CA MET A 393 -13.78 -11.68 5.15
C MET A 393 -15.21 -11.34 5.58
N GLU A 394 -15.63 -11.80 6.76
CA GLU A 394 -16.99 -11.53 7.28
C GLU A 394 -17.20 -10.09 7.73
N TYR A 395 -16.17 -9.30 7.84
CA TYR A 395 -16.21 -7.91 8.32
C TYR A 395 -17.09 -7.76 9.57
N LEU A 396 -16.66 -8.38 10.66
CA LEU A 396 -17.34 -8.31 11.95
C LEU A 396 -17.22 -6.92 12.56
N VAL A 397 -18.32 -6.40 13.09
CA VAL A 397 -18.41 -5.15 13.85
C VAL A 397 -19.24 -5.38 15.11
N SER A 398 -18.97 -4.64 16.18
CA SER A 398 -19.78 -4.67 17.38
C SER A 398 -20.71 -3.45 17.43
N VAL A 399 -21.99 -3.68 17.46
CA VAL A 399 -23.03 -2.63 17.54
C VAL A 399 -23.87 -2.86 18.78
N ASN A 400 -23.82 -1.91 19.71
CA ASN A 400 -24.55 -1.99 21.00
C ASN A 400 -24.28 -3.30 21.78
N GLY A 401 -23.03 -3.82 21.70
CA GLY A 401 -22.65 -5.05 22.38
C GLY A 401 -23.07 -6.34 21.67
N VAL A 402 -23.58 -6.25 20.44
CA VAL A 402 -23.92 -7.39 19.58
C VAL A 402 -22.93 -7.45 18.42
N ASP A 403 -22.27 -8.59 18.24
CA ASP A 403 -21.37 -8.82 17.11
C ASP A 403 -22.16 -9.21 15.87
N VAL A 404 -22.03 -8.42 14.82
CA VAL A 404 -22.75 -8.58 13.55
C VAL A 404 -21.80 -8.40 12.38
N THR A 405 -22.15 -8.94 11.21
CA THR A 405 -21.41 -8.61 9.99
C THR A 405 -21.89 -7.30 9.38
N LEU A 406 -21.00 -6.56 8.76
CA LEU A 406 -21.40 -5.34 8.06
C LEU A 406 -22.40 -5.64 6.94
N LEU A 407 -22.25 -6.79 6.28
CA LEU A 407 -23.18 -7.25 5.25
C LEU A 407 -24.59 -7.50 5.82
N ASP A 408 -24.72 -8.04 7.04
CA ASP A 408 -26.03 -8.20 7.70
C ASP A 408 -26.70 -6.84 7.92
N LEU A 409 -25.96 -5.84 8.42
CA LEU A 409 -26.50 -4.47 8.61
C LEU A 409 -26.93 -3.83 7.28
N LEU A 410 -26.20 -4.06 6.19
CA LEU A 410 -26.52 -3.54 4.85
C LEU A 410 -27.66 -4.30 4.15
N SER A 411 -28.03 -5.49 4.65
CA SER A 411 -29.05 -6.34 4.05
C SER A 411 -30.32 -6.44 4.90
N THR A 412 -30.46 -7.48 5.68
CA THR A 412 -31.71 -7.78 6.44
C THR A 412 -31.63 -7.39 7.90
N SER A 413 -30.45 -7.08 8.44
CA SER A 413 -30.15 -6.87 9.85
C SER A 413 -30.70 -7.99 10.74
N LYS A 414 -30.64 -9.23 10.25
CA LYS A 414 -31.27 -10.40 10.89
C LYS A 414 -30.70 -10.64 12.28
N THR A 415 -29.39 -10.59 12.43
CA THR A 415 -28.72 -10.83 13.71
C THR A 415 -29.10 -9.77 14.74
N MET A 416 -29.14 -8.50 14.34
CA MET A 416 -29.63 -7.41 15.20
C MET A 416 -31.08 -7.61 15.58
N TRP A 417 -31.93 -8.01 14.62
CA TRP A 417 -33.33 -8.30 14.87
C TRP A 417 -33.53 -9.42 15.89
N GLU A 418 -32.78 -10.50 15.76
CA GLU A 418 -32.84 -11.65 16.66
C GLU A 418 -32.41 -11.31 18.10
N SER A 419 -31.48 -10.36 18.25
CA SER A 419 -30.99 -9.90 19.56
C SER A 419 -31.95 -8.94 20.29
N MET A 420 -32.96 -8.37 19.60
CA MET A 420 -33.90 -7.42 20.19
C MET A 420 -34.90 -8.08 21.14
N SER A 421 -35.39 -7.33 22.13
CA SER A 421 -36.49 -7.75 23.01
C SER A 421 -37.80 -7.94 22.24
N GLU A 422 -38.69 -8.79 22.75
CA GLU A 422 -40.01 -9.04 22.12
C GLU A 422 -40.87 -7.78 22.01
N SER A 423 -40.77 -6.84 22.95
CA SER A 423 -41.44 -5.55 22.87
C SER A 423 -40.95 -4.73 21.69
N THR A 424 -39.62 -4.63 21.53
CA THR A 424 -38.99 -3.89 20.41
C THR A 424 -39.31 -4.54 19.07
N LYS A 425 -39.35 -5.89 19.01
CA LYS A 425 -39.75 -6.63 17.80
C LYS A 425 -41.19 -6.33 17.39
N LYS A 426 -42.12 -6.16 18.35
CA LYS A 426 -43.52 -5.76 18.06
C LYS A 426 -43.61 -4.37 17.45
N ASP A 427 -42.88 -3.41 18.01
CA ASP A 427 -42.88 -2.02 17.55
C ASP A 427 -42.26 -1.87 16.17
N SER A 428 -41.25 -2.71 15.86
CA SER A 428 -40.52 -2.68 14.59
C SER A 428 -41.11 -3.55 13.48
N LYS A 429 -42.17 -4.32 13.73
CA LYS A 429 -42.83 -5.16 12.70
C LYS A 429 -43.29 -4.38 11.46
N ASN A 430 -43.57 -3.10 11.59
CA ASN A 430 -44.04 -2.23 10.51
C ASN A 430 -42.92 -1.44 9.81
N LEU A 431 -41.64 -1.67 10.14
CA LEU A 431 -40.53 -1.03 9.45
C LEU A 431 -40.41 -1.57 8.02
N LEU A 432 -40.56 -0.68 7.04
CA LEU A 432 -40.41 -0.99 5.62
C LEU A 432 -38.97 -1.33 5.25
N LEU A 433 -38.02 -0.63 5.87
CA LEU A 433 -36.60 -0.81 5.65
C LEU A 433 -35.98 -1.49 6.88
N LYS A 434 -35.34 -2.63 6.65
CA LYS A 434 -34.61 -3.39 7.69
C LYS A 434 -33.11 -3.10 7.68
N GLN A 435 -32.65 -2.45 6.63
CA GLN A 435 -31.24 -2.10 6.45
C GLN A 435 -30.83 -0.97 7.40
N ALA A 436 -29.70 -1.14 8.06
CA ALA A 436 -29.12 -0.18 8.99
C ALA A 436 -27.98 0.61 8.33
N PHE A 437 -28.23 1.25 7.17
CA PHE A 437 -27.21 1.92 6.37
C PHE A 437 -26.39 2.96 7.14
N LYS A 438 -27.05 3.77 8.00
CA LYS A 438 -26.34 4.77 8.80
C LYS A 438 -25.39 4.10 9.78
N THR A 439 -25.88 3.12 10.56
CA THR A 439 -25.06 2.38 11.53
C THR A 439 -23.91 1.67 10.83
N ALA A 440 -24.19 1.01 9.70
CA ALA A 440 -23.14 0.34 8.90
C ALA A 440 -22.08 1.33 8.43
N GLY A 441 -22.50 2.51 7.96
CA GLY A 441 -21.59 3.55 7.49
C GLY A 441 -20.77 4.23 8.59
N ASP A 442 -21.34 4.35 9.81
CA ASP A 442 -20.64 4.92 10.95
C ASP A 442 -19.57 3.99 11.54
N VAL A 443 -19.74 2.66 11.38
CA VAL A 443 -18.75 1.65 11.85
C VAL A 443 -17.84 1.13 10.73
N PHE A 444 -18.02 1.60 9.49
CA PHE A 444 -17.20 1.17 8.37
C PHE A 444 -15.84 1.87 8.36
N GLU A 445 -14.79 1.09 8.36
CA GLU A 445 -13.41 1.54 8.29
C GLU A 445 -12.61 0.66 7.33
N VAL A 446 -12.00 1.24 6.31
CA VAL A 446 -11.12 0.50 5.39
C VAL A 446 -9.83 0.07 6.11
N ILE A 447 -9.21 1.03 6.79
CA ILE A 447 -8.01 0.82 7.61
C ILE A 447 -8.42 1.13 9.05
N PRO A 448 -8.32 0.17 9.97
CA PRO A 448 -8.55 0.44 11.38
C PRO A 448 -7.65 1.56 11.87
N GLU A 449 -8.15 2.40 12.75
CA GLU A 449 -7.28 3.32 13.50
C GLU A 449 -6.28 2.47 14.29
N ASP A 450 -5.03 2.44 13.83
CA ASP A 450 -3.98 1.61 14.42
C ASP A 450 -3.32 2.26 15.66
N GLY A 451 -3.99 3.24 16.24
CA GLY A 451 -3.54 3.95 17.45
C GLY A 451 -2.19 4.65 17.27
N LYS A 452 -1.85 4.99 16.04
CA LYS A 452 -0.66 5.80 15.78
C LYS A 452 -0.94 7.26 16.11
N VAL A 453 0.10 7.89 16.61
CA VAL A 453 0.15 9.33 16.87
C VAL A 453 1.08 9.96 15.85
N ASP A 454 0.60 10.98 15.18
CA ASP A 454 1.39 11.74 14.23
C ASP A 454 2.30 12.72 14.96
N VAL A 455 3.60 12.66 14.65
CA VAL A 455 4.62 13.51 15.25
C VAL A 455 5.37 14.24 14.13
N VAL A 456 5.42 15.56 14.25
CA VAL A 456 6.18 16.43 13.33
C VAL A 456 7.66 16.35 13.67
N VAL A 457 8.51 16.24 12.65
CA VAL A 457 9.96 16.11 12.82
C VAL A 457 10.72 17.31 12.23
N ARG A 458 11.81 17.70 12.89
CA ARG A 458 12.69 18.78 12.50
C ARG A 458 13.72 18.28 11.49
N TYR A 459 13.29 18.09 10.23
CA TYR A 459 14.13 17.48 9.21
C TYR A 459 15.03 18.48 8.50
N ASP A 460 14.47 19.63 8.09
CA ASP A 460 15.17 20.67 7.34
C ASP A 460 14.74 22.09 7.78
N GLU A 461 15.35 23.12 7.19
CA GLU A 461 15.01 24.53 7.47
C GLU A 461 13.55 24.89 7.12
N LYS A 462 12.93 24.19 6.16
CA LYS A 462 11.53 24.44 5.80
C LYS A 462 10.61 23.96 6.91
N ALA A 463 10.88 22.77 7.45
CA ALA A 463 10.16 22.25 8.61
C ALA A 463 10.32 23.16 9.82
N GLU A 464 11.56 23.59 10.14
CA GLU A 464 11.83 24.49 11.27
C GLU A 464 11.05 25.80 11.18
N LYS A 465 10.98 26.44 10.02
CA LYS A 465 10.21 27.67 9.81
C LYS A 465 8.71 27.47 10.08
N GLN A 466 8.15 26.32 9.71
CA GLN A 466 6.73 26.05 9.95
C GLN A 466 6.47 25.66 11.41
N ILE A 467 7.39 24.94 12.05
CA ILE A 467 7.31 24.58 13.48
C ILE A 467 7.36 25.85 14.33
N ALA A 468 8.26 26.81 14.00
CA ALA A 468 8.33 28.08 14.71
C ALA A 468 7.00 28.86 14.67
N ILE A 469 6.22 28.76 13.58
CA ILE A 469 4.87 29.36 13.51
C ILE A 469 3.91 28.64 14.46
N LEU A 470 4.02 27.32 14.62
CA LEU A 470 3.16 26.56 15.55
C LEU A 470 3.53 26.81 17.01
N GLU A 471 4.77 27.19 17.28
CA GLU A 471 5.29 27.53 18.61
C GLU A 471 5.01 29.00 18.99
N ASP A 472 4.65 29.84 18.02
CA ASP A 472 4.34 31.26 18.25
C ASP A 472 2.93 31.41 18.80
N GLU A 473 2.83 31.88 20.04
CA GLU A 473 1.55 32.15 20.73
C GLU A 473 0.74 33.29 20.09
N TYR A 474 1.38 34.16 19.30
CA TYR A 474 0.74 35.30 18.63
C TYR A 474 0.30 34.96 17.19
N ALA A 475 0.65 33.81 16.67
CA ALA A 475 0.25 33.40 15.34
C ALA A 475 -1.28 33.16 15.26
N THR A 476 -1.87 33.59 14.16
CA THR A 476 -3.31 33.43 13.92
C THR A 476 -3.69 31.97 13.63
N LEU A 477 -4.93 31.61 13.86
CA LEU A 477 -5.46 30.28 13.51
C LEU A 477 -5.26 29.94 12.01
N ALA A 478 -5.33 30.93 11.14
CA ALA A 478 -5.09 30.75 9.70
C ALA A 478 -3.63 30.40 9.41
N GLU A 479 -2.67 31.06 10.08
CA GLU A 479 -1.24 30.74 9.98
C GLU A 479 -0.92 29.36 10.53
N HIS A 480 -1.49 28.97 11.69
CA HIS A 480 -1.36 27.61 12.22
C HIS A 480 -1.90 26.56 11.25
N LYS A 481 -3.09 26.74 10.67
CA LYS A 481 -3.65 25.82 9.67
C LYS A 481 -2.77 25.71 8.42
N LYS A 482 -2.18 26.82 7.97
CA LYS A 482 -1.28 26.85 6.82
C LYS A 482 0.03 26.12 7.14
N ALA A 483 0.61 26.37 8.33
CA ALA A 483 1.81 25.68 8.80
C ALA A 483 1.58 24.17 8.93
N LEU A 484 0.47 23.73 9.53
CA LEU A 484 0.11 22.31 9.67
C LEU A 484 0.04 21.60 8.31
N ARG A 485 -0.60 22.22 7.32
CA ARG A 485 -0.66 21.65 5.96
C ARG A 485 0.74 21.48 5.37
N ARG A 486 1.62 22.47 5.52
CA ARG A 486 3.01 22.43 5.02
C ARG A 486 3.88 21.42 5.79
N LEU A 487 3.49 21.08 7.02
CA LEU A 487 4.17 20.09 7.85
C LEU A 487 3.73 18.65 7.60
N GLN A 488 2.69 18.41 6.82
CA GLN A 488 2.27 17.03 6.49
C GLN A 488 3.40 16.16 5.93
N PRO A 489 4.26 16.63 4.99
CA PRO A 489 5.39 15.82 4.51
C PRO A 489 6.47 15.57 5.56
N TYR A 490 6.46 16.30 6.66
CA TYR A 490 7.40 16.19 7.79
C TYR A 490 6.81 15.44 8.99
N THR A 491 5.71 14.72 8.79
CA THR A 491 5.02 13.97 9.85
C THR A 491 5.38 12.50 9.79
N VAL A 492 5.57 11.88 10.95
CA VAL A 492 5.83 10.44 11.12
C VAL A 492 4.79 9.85 12.08
N GLY A 493 4.09 8.82 11.64
CA GLY A 493 3.18 8.06 12.49
C GLY A 493 3.94 7.08 13.39
N ILE A 494 3.85 7.25 14.71
CA ILE A 494 4.46 6.38 15.71
C ILE A 494 3.37 5.73 16.57
N SER A 495 3.62 4.53 17.09
CA SER A 495 2.67 3.89 18.00
C SER A 495 2.61 4.64 19.34
N GLU A 496 1.47 4.57 20.03
CA GLU A 496 1.32 5.19 21.35
C GLU A 496 2.34 4.65 22.37
N GLN A 497 2.65 3.35 22.30
CA GLN A 497 3.71 2.76 23.14
C GLN A 497 5.09 3.39 22.87
N PHE A 498 5.39 3.67 21.59
CA PHE A 498 6.64 4.30 21.20
C PHE A 498 6.67 5.79 21.62
N ARG A 499 5.52 6.49 21.50
CA ARG A 499 5.37 7.85 22.01
C ARG A 499 5.66 7.94 23.52
N GLN A 500 5.12 7.01 24.28
CA GLN A 500 5.36 6.96 25.74
C GLN A 500 6.83 6.73 26.08
N LYS A 501 7.54 5.91 25.33
CA LYS A 501 8.99 5.70 25.52
C LYS A 501 9.81 6.96 25.21
N LEU A 502 9.41 7.73 24.19
CA LEU A 502 10.06 8.99 23.85
C LEU A 502 9.85 10.08 24.92
N GLY A 503 8.76 10.02 25.66
CA GLY A 503 8.51 10.87 26.82
C GLY A 503 8.77 12.36 26.55
N ASN A 504 9.73 12.95 27.26
CA ASN A 504 10.08 14.38 27.15
C ASN A 504 10.74 14.77 25.82
N ALA A 505 11.07 13.80 24.96
CA ALA A 505 11.57 14.09 23.61
C ALA A 505 10.46 14.62 22.66
N ILE A 506 9.21 14.52 23.08
CA ILE A 506 8.05 15.03 22.34
C ILE A 506 7.45 16.20 23.10
N THR A 507 7.40 17.36 22.46
CA THR A 507 6.69 18.55 22.96
C THR A 507 5.35 18.69 22.27
N SER A 508 4.34 19.15 22.98
CA SER A 508 3.04 19.47 22.42
C SER A 508 2.94 20.97 22.18
N VAL A 509 2.41 21.35 21.01
CA VAL A 509 2.17 22.74 20.60
C VAL A 509 0.70 22.90 20.23
N CYS A 510 0.26 24.12 19.93
CA CYS A 510 -1.13 24.45 19.57
C CYS A 510 -2.17 23.89 20.58
N GLY A 511 -1.96 24.17 21.88
CA GLY A 511 -2.89 23.73 22.93
C GLY A 511 -2.94 22.21 23.14
N GLY A 512 -1.86 21.49 22.85
CA GLY A 512 -1.77 20.05 23.06
C GLY A 512 -2.23 19.19 21.89
N THR A 513 -2.57 19.79 20.75
CA THR A 513 -3.13 19.06 19.59
C THR A 513 -2.09 18.56 18.61
N VAL A 514 -0.88 19.12 18.60
CA VAL A 514 0.21 18.78 17.69
C VAL A 514 1.44 18.38 18.48
N TYR A 515 2.06 17.28 18.08
CA TYR A 515 3.28 16.78 18.70
C TYR A 515 4.49 17.07 17.81
N VAL A 516 5.56 17.60 18.40
CA VAL A 516 6.83 17.90 17.72
C VAL A 516 7.95 17.10 18.40
N LEU A 517 8.72 16.38 17.59
CA LEU A 517 9.87 15.59 18.06
C LEU A 517 11.11 16.48 18.21
N SER A 518 11.81 16.31 19.31
CA SER A 518 13.13 16.94 19.53
C SER A 518 14.13 16.49 18.47
N GLN A 519 14.97 17.42 17.97
CA GLN A 519 15.93 17.18 16.90
C GLN A 519 16.88 16.01 17.20
N ASN A 520 17.28 15.83 18.46
CA ASN A 520 18.19 14.76 18.88
C ASN A 520 17.62 13.35 18.76
N TYR A 521 16.33 13.19 18.44
CA TYR A 521 15.67 11.91 18.25
C TYR A 521 15.29 11.65 16.78
N TYR A 522 15.79 12.48 15.87
CA TYR A 522 15.58 12.27 14.43
C TYR A 522 16.90 12.16 13.67
N SER A 523 17.22 10.95 13.22
CA SER A 523 18.42 10.66 12.42
C SER A 523 18.20 10.98 10.94
N ARG A 524 19.18 11.63 10.31
CA ARG A 524 19.22 11.82 8.85
C ARG A 524 19.52 10.53 8.07
N GLU A 525 19.77 9.43 8.76
CA GLU A 525 20.03 8.13 8.14
C GLU A 525 18.87 7.16 8.31
N THR A 526 18.23 7.13 9.49
CA THR A 526 17.24 6.10 9.85
C THR A 526 15.86 6.67 10.25
N GLY A 527 15.73 7.99 10.38
CA GLY A 527 14.49 8.63 10.82
C GLY A 527 14.36 8.68 12.35
N VAL A 528 13.15 8.52 12.88
CA VAL A 528 12.86 8.56 14.32
C VAL A 528 13.60 7.45 15.04
N SER A 529 14.38 7.82 16.10
CA SER A 529 15.17 6.92 16.94
C SER A 529 14.54 6.78 18.33
N GLU A 530 14.68 5.61 18.95
CA GLU A 530 14.25 5.36 20.34
C GLU A 530 15.20 6.01 21.35
N GLU A 531 16.47 6.14 20.99
CA GLU A 531 17.50 6.73 21.83
C GLU A 531 17.98 8.06 21.27
N PRO A 532 18.41 9.01 22.12
CA PRO A 532 18.97 10.26 21.64
C PRO A 532 20.23 9.98 20.82
N LEU A 533 20.32 10.63 19.68
CA LEU A 533 21.53 10.61 18.88
C LEU A 533 22.64 11.28 19.69
N GLY A 534 23.77 10.59 19.90
CA GLY A 534 24.94 11.21 20.49
C GLY A 534 25.30 12.48 19.68
N MET A 535 25.74 13.54 20.35
CA MET A 535 26.31 14.70 19.65
C MET A 535 27.50 14.20 18.83
N GLU A 536 27.27 13.96 17.53
CA GLU A 536 28.38 13.92 16.59
C GLU A 536 28.96 15.34 16.60
N PHE A 537 30.12 15.49 17.25
CA PHE A 537 30.91 16.71 17.13
C PHE A 537 31.15 16.91 15.63
N ILE A 538 30.50 17.91 15.06
CA ILE A 538 30.81 18.39 13.71
C ILE A 538 32.22 18.98 13.85
N ASN A 539 33.23 18.20 13.52
CA ASN A 539 34.56 18.75 13.25
C ASN A 539 34.43 19.59 11.98
N PHE A 540 34.50 20.91 12.18
CA PHE A 540 34.63 21.90 11.11
C PHE A 540 35.95 21.71 10.36
#